data_b521a3a05c52c162514e4c843a305b9b
#
_entry.id   b521a3a05c52c162514e4c843a305b9b
#
_cell.length_a   1.000
_cell.length_b   1.000
_cell.length_c   1.000
_cell.angle_alpha   90.00
_cell.angle_beta   90.00
_cell.angle_gamma   90.00
#
_symmetry.space_group_name_H-M   'P 1'
#
loop_
_entity.id
_entity.type
_entity.pdbx_description
1 polymer ?
#
loop_
_entity_poly.entity_id
_entity_poly.type
_entity_poly.pdbx_seq_one_letter_code
_entity_poly.pdbx_strand_id
1 'polypeptide(L)'
;MVAQTPVIRVALVEDDQQVREGLRLLIDHSKDCGCVAAFASAEEALARLPSLPADVVLMDIQLPGMSGIECIRTLKLRQPKIQIMMLTVFEDHDRIFQSLTAGASGYLLKQTPPAKLLEAIRELHRGGAPMSTQIARRVVEVFQQPNPSGKAMAGLSPREKEIIALLAKGYHYKEIASQLGISVETVRTHIHNTYEKLQVRSGTEAVMKVYGRKVSA
;
A
#
# COMPACT_ATOMS: atom_id res chain seq x y z
N MET A 1 13.84 5.97 -42.63
CA MET A 1 12.66 5.66 -41.84
C MET A 1 13.03 5.94 -40.38
N VAL A 2 12.52 7.03 -39.81
CA VAL A 2 12.66 7.31 -38.39
C VAL A 2 11.73 6.35 -37.68
N ALA A 3 12.27 5.41 -36.91
CA ALA A 3 11.49 4.54 -36.06
C ALA A 3 10.68 5.43 -35.10
N GLN A 4 9.37 5.43 -35.22
CA GLN A 4 8.50 6.10 -34.24
C GLN A 4 8.75 5.43 -32.90
N THR A 5 9.26 6.18 -31.93
CA THR A 5 9.38 5.72 -30.55
C THR A 5 7.97 5.34 -30.08
N PRO A 6 7.75 4.12 -29.56
CA PRO A 6 6.41 3.73 -29.12
C PRO A 6 5.94 4.69 -28.03
N VAL A 7 4.76 5.23 -28.18
CA VAL A 7 4.14 6.13 -27.22
C VAL A 7 3.78 5.33 -25.96
N ILE A 8 4.32 5.72 -24.80
CA ILE A 8 3.99 5.13 -23.50
C ILE A 8 2.56 5.55 -23.13
N ARG A 9 1.68 4.56 -22.95
CA ARG A 9 0.25 4.78 -22.68
C ARG A 9 0.04 4.89 -21.19
N VAL A 10 -0.33 6.08 -20.72
CA VAL A 10 -0.49 6.40 -19.32
C VAL A 10 -1.98 6.52 -18.98
N ALA A 11 -2.40 5.88 -17.90
CA ALA A 11 -3.70 6.12 -17.28
C ALA A 11 -3.52 6.88 -15.97
N LEU A 12 -4.50 7.73 -15.63
CA LEU A 12 -4.52 8.56 -14.42
C LEU A 12 -5.68 8.16 -13.54
N VAL A 13 -5.46 8.13 -12.22
CA VAL A 13 -6.52 8.00 -11.21
C VAL A 13 -6.29 9.07 -10.14
N GLU A 14 -7.12 10.11 -10.18
CA GLU A 14 -6.99 11.34 -9.41
C GLU A 14 -8.39 11.98 -9.24
N ASP A 15 -8.82 12.26 -8.04
CA ASP A 15 -10.15 12.83 -7.78
C ASP A 15 -10.22 14.34 -8.04
N ASP A 16 -9.13 15.07 -7.76
CA ASP A 16 -9.09 16.51 -8.07
C ASP A 16 -9.06 16.75 -9.58
N GLN A 17 -10.12 17.41 -10.08
CA GLN A 17 -10.28 17.68 -11.50
C GLN A 17 -9.15 18.55 -12.08
N GLN A 18 -8.67 19.54 -11.33
CA GLN A 18 -7.64 20.47 -11.82
C GLN A 18 -6.29 19.73 -11.92
N VAL A 19 -5.95 18.96 -10.91
CA VAL A 19 -4.73 18.13 -10.90
C VAL A 19 -4.80 17.09 -12.01
N ARG A 20 -5.91 16.38 -12.13
CA ARG A 20 -6.13 15.35 -13.17
C ARG A 20 -5.99 15.92 -14.57
N GLU A 21 -6.60 17.07 -14.85
CA GLU A 21 -6.51 17.71 -16.17
C GLU A 21 -5.12 18.26 -16.43
N GLY A 22 -4.47 18.87 -15.44
CA GLY A 22 -3.08 19.34 -15.55
C GLY A 22 -2.11 18.20 -15.87
N LEU A 23 -2.24 17.05 -15.20
CA LEU A 23 -1.44 15.87 -15.49
C LEU A 23 -1.71 15.31 -16.89
N ARG A 24 -2.97 15.24 -17.29
CA ARG A 24 -3.35 14.81 -18.64
C ARG A 24 -2.68 15.67 -19.70
N LEU A 25 -2.80 16.99 -19.59
CA LEU A 25 -2.18 17.92 -20.54
C LEU A 25 -0.65 17.79 -20.55
N LEU A 26 -0.01 17.65 -19.39
CA LEU A 26 1.44 17.46 -19.29
C LEU A 26 1.89 16.20 -20.05
N ILE A 27 1.18 15.10 -19.87
CA ILE A 27 1.49 13.82 -20.50
C ILE A 27 1.26 13.90 -22.03
N ASP A 28 0.13 14.45 -22.45
CA ASP A 28 -0.22 14.57 -23.88
C ASP A 28 0.69 15.53 -24.64
N HIS A 29 1.31 16.51 -23.98
CA HIS A 29 2.31 17.39 -24.60
C HIS A 29 3.72 16.75 -24.69
N SER A 30 3.92 15.60 -24.09
CA SER A 30 5.17 14.83 -24.21
C SER A 30 5.24 14.14 -25.57
N LYS A 31 6.46 14.05 -26.13
CA LYS A 31 6.65 13.42 -27.46
C LYS A 31 6.49 11.89 -27.46
N ASP A 32 6.63 11.27 -26.30
CA ASP A 32 6.76 9.83 -26.13
C ASP A 32 5.80 9.22 -25.10
N CYS A 33 4.90 10.03 -24.53
CA CYS A 33 3.83 9.58 -23.66
C CYS A 33 2.48 10.09 -24.17
N GLY A 34 1.41 9.36 -23.86
CA GLY A 34 0.03 9.78 -24.17
C GLY A 34 -0.92 9.30 -23.07
N CYS A 35 -1.84 10.16 -22.66
CA CYS A 35 -2.86 9.81 -21.67
C CYS A 35 -4.01 9.04 -22.36
N VAL A 36 -4.15 7.74 -22.06
CA VAL A 36 -5.21 6.90 -22.65
C VAL A 36 -6.50 6.92 -21.86
N ALA A 37 -6.44 7.26 -20.58
CA ALA A 37 -7.63 7.41 -19.71
C ALA A 37 -7.29 8.23 -18.47
N ALA A 38 -8.31 8.93 -17.94
CA ALA A 38 -8.24 9.63 -16.69
C ALA A 38 -9.54 9.37 -15.88
N PHE A 39 -9.40 8.88 -14.65
CA PHE A 39 -10.49 8.45 -13.80
C PHE A 39 -10.55 9.33 -12.54
N ALA A 40 -11.75 9.59 -12.05
CA ALA A 40 -11.97 10.38 -10.83
C ALA A 40 -12.07 9.51 -9.57
N SER A 41 -12.14 8.19 -9.69
CA SER A 41 -12.23 7.26 -8.57
C SER A 41 -11.57 5.92 -8.88
N ALA A 42 -11.26 5.19 -7.81
CA ALA A 42 -10.71 3.84 -7.90
C ALA A 42 -11.70 2.86 -8.54
N GLU A 43 -12.99 3.00 -8.24
CA GLU A 43 -14.06 2.15 -8.75
C GLU A 43 -14.20 2.28 -10.26
N GLU A 44 -14.15 3.52 -10.78
CA GLU A 44 -14.16 3.77 -12.22
C GLU A 44 -12.93 3.16 -12.91
N ALA A 45 -11.75 3.33 -12.31
CA ALA A 45 -10.52 2.74 -12.81
C ALA A 45 -10.59 1.21 -12.84
N LEU A 46 -11.07 0.56 -11.77
CA LEU A 46 -11.22 -0.90 -11.70
C LEU A 46 -12.20 -1.46 -12.73
N ALA A 47 -13.24 -0.70 -13.07
CA ALA A 47 -14.25 -1.10 -14.04
C ALA A 47 -13.72 -1.02 -15.49
N ARG A 48 -12.92 0.01 -15.82
CA ARG A 48 -12.58 0.35 -17.21
C ARG A 48 -11.13 0.05 -17.57
N LEU A 49 -10.18 0.24 -16.66
CA LEU A 49 -8.74 0.09 -16.92
C LEU A 49 -8.36 -1.32 -17.45
N PRO A 50 -8.95 -2.44 -16.98
CA PRO A 50 -8.61 -3.76 -17.49
C PRO A 50 -8.84 -3.96 -18.99
N SER A 51 -9.71 -3.18 -19.61
CA SER A 51 -9.99 -3.23 -21.06
C SER A 51 -9.18 -2.23 -21.87
N LEU A 52 -8.37 -1.39 -21.22
CA LEU A 52 -7.58 -0.34 -21.86
C LEU A 52 -6.12 -0.76 -22.01
N PRO A 53 -5.47 -0.34 -23.10
CA PRO A 53 -4.07 -0.67 -23.34
C PRO A 53 -3.12 0.27 -22.57
N ALA A 54 -3.21 0.32 -21.24
CA ALA A 54 -2.34 1.14 -20.39
C ALA A 54 -1.04 0.40 -20.05
N ASP A 55 0.09 1.08 -20.21
CA ASP A 55 1.41 0.57 -19.82
C ASP A 55 1.76 1.00 -18.40
N VAL A 56 1.41 2.25 -18.05
CA VAL A 56 1.70 2.88 -16.75
C VAL A 56 0.41 3.47 -16.19
N VAL A 57 0.20 3.33 -14.89
CA VAL A 57 -0.87 3.98 -14.14
C VAL A 57 -0.28 4.92 -13.11
N LEU A 58 -0.66 6.19 -13.14
CA LEU A 58 -0.43 7.12 -12.04
C LEU A 58 -1.66 7.10 -11.13
N MET A 59 -1.44 6.82 -9.84
CA MET A 59 -2.49 6.56 -8.87
C MET A 59 -2.33 7.46 -7.65
N ASP A 60 -3.34 8.26 -7.32
CA ASP A 60 -3.37 8.90 -6.01
C ASP A 60 -3.77 7.89 -4.91
N ILE A 61 -3.31 8.14 -3.70
CA ILE A 61 -3.71 7.37 -2.51
C ILE A 61 -5.11 7.77 -2.06
N GLN A 62 -5.34 9.08 -1.98
CA GLN A 62 -6.57 9.62 -1.42
C GLN A 62 -7.62 9.80 -2.50
N LEU A 63 -8.42 8.80 -2.66
CA LEU A 63 -9.56 8.81 -3.57
C LEU A 63 -10.87 8.67 -2.77
N PRO A 64 -11.99 9.20 -3.25
CA PRO A 64 -13.29 9.00 -2.63
C PRO A 64 -13.70 7.52 -2.70
N GLY A 65 -14.29 7.00 -1.63
CA GLY A 65 -14.69 5.59 -1.54
C GLY A 65 -13.50 4.67 -1.32
N MET A 66 -13.10 3.92 -2.33
CA MET A 66 -11.94 3.03 -2.28
C MET A 66 -10.63 3.80 -2.41
N SER A 67 -9.69 3.54 -1.52
CA SER A 67 -8.35 4.13 -1.58
C SER A 67 -7.54 3.63 -2.79
N GLY A 68 -6.57 4.45 -3.26
CA GLY A 68 -5.65 4.03 -4.33
C GLY A 68 -4.84 2.79 -3.97
N ILE A 69 -4.50 2.59 -2.69
CA ILE A 69 -3.78 1.40 -2.22
C ILE A 69 -4.63 0.13 -2.39
N GLU A 70 -5.92 0.17 -2.06
CA GLU A 70 -6.86 -0.94 -2.26
C GLU A 70 -7.10 -1.20 -3.76
N CYS A 71 -7.17 -0.13 -4.54
CA CYS A 71 -7.28 -0.22 -5.99
C CYS A 71 -6.07 -0.95 -6.60
N ILE A 72 -4.85 -0.63 -6.19
CA ILE A 72 -3.63 -1.31 -6.64
C ILE A 72 -3.68 -2.79 -6.35
N ARG A 73 -4.04 -3.22 -5.13
CA ARG A 73 -4.16 -4.63 -4.77
C ARG A 73 -5.08 -5.38 -5.73
N THR A 74 -6.23 -4.78 -6.02
CA THR A 74 -7.23 -5.38 -6.92
C THR A 74 -6.75 -5.40 -8.38
N LEU A 75 -6.12 -4.32 -8.86
CA LEU A 75 -5.56 -4.25 -10.21
C LEU A 75 -4.44 -5.27 -10.42
N LYS A 76 -3.53 -5.41 -9.46
CA LYS A 76 -2.42 -6.37 -9.54
C LYS A 76 -2.87 -7.82 -9.55
N LEU A 77 -4.00 -8.16 -8.93
CA LEU A 77 -4.60 -9.49 -9.04
C LEU A 77 -5.15 -9.77 -10.45
N ARG A 78 -5.70 -8.75 -11.13
CA ARG A 78 -6.27 -8.88 -12.48
C ARG A 78 -5.22 -8.70 -13.59
N GLN A 79 -4.28 -7.81 -13.37
CA GLN A 79 -3.23 -7.42 -14.33
C GLN A 79 -1.85 -7.35 -13.62
N PRO A 80 -1.20 -8.49 -13.32
CA PRO A 80 0.05 -8.52 -12.54
C PRO A 80 1.20 -7.71 -13.16
N LYS A 81 1.20 -7.54 -14.49
CA LYS A 81 2.27 -6.86 -15.23
C LYS A 81 2.11 -5.35 -15.34
N ILE A 82 0.93 -4.80 -15.01
CA ILE A 82 0.70 -3.35 -15.12
C ILE A 82 1.65 -2.59 -14.19
N GLN A 83 2.29 -1.55 -14.70
CA GLN A 83 3.19 -0.71 -13.91
C GLN A 83 2.39 0.40 -13.24
N ILE A 84 2.48 0.48 -11.92
CA ILE A 84 1.71 1.46 -11.14
C ILE A 84 2.68 2.31 -10.33
N MET A 85 2.58 3.64 -10.48
CA MET A 85 3.30 4.61 -9.69
C MET A 85 2.33 5.42 -8.84
N MET A 86 2.61 5.50 -7.55
CA MET A 86 1.89 6.43 -6.68
C MET A 86 2.30 7.85 -7.01
N LEU A 87 1.32 8.74 -7.12
CA LEU A 87 1.51 10.18 -7.26
C LEU A 87 0.62 10.89 -6.26
N THR A 88 1.18 11.31 -5.12
CA THR A 88 0.39 11.73 -3.96
C THR A 88 1.07 12.83 -3.16
N VAL A 89 0.35 13.44 -2.23
CA VAL A 89 0.92 14.40 -1.26
C VAL A 89 1.50 13.72 -0.02
N PHE A 90 1.24 12.43 0.17
CA PHE A 90 1.64 11.70 1.37
C PHE A 90 3.07 11.19 1.29
N GLU A 91 3.80 11.36 2.39
CA GLU A 91 5.20 10.92 2.53
C GLU A 91 5.46 10.14 3.84
N ASP A 92 4.38 9.74 4.52
CA ASP A 92 4.50 8.96 5.76
C ASP A 92 4.88 7.49 5.49
N HIS A 93 5.63 6.90 6.42
CA HIS A 93 6.20 5.56 6.30
C HIS A 93 5.13 4.48 6.05
N ASP A 94 3.98 4.57 6.73
CA ASP A 94 2.95 3.54 6.67
C ASP A 94 2.32 3.47 5.28
N ARG A 95 1.99 4.62 4.68
CA ARG A 95 1.39 4.69 3.34
C ARG A 95 2.38 4.29 2.25
N ILE A 96 3.65 4.70 2.38
CA ILE A 96 4.70 4.25 1.46
C ILE A 96 4.81 2.74 1.50
N PHE A 97 4.95 2.14 2.69
CA PHE A 97 5.08 0.70 2.86
C PHE A 97 3.84 -0.05 2.34
N GLN A 98 2.64 0.41 2.69
CA GLN A 98 1.39 -0.19 2.23
C GLN A 98 1.24 -0.13 0.70
N SER A 99 1.65 0.96 0.07
CA SER A 99 1.60 1.12 -1.40
C SER A 99 2.53 0.14 -2.10
N LEU A 100 3.77 0.04 -1.64
CA LEU A 100 4.76 -0.88 -2.22
C LEU A 100 4.37 -2.35 -2.01
N THR A 101 3.87 -2.70 -0.82
CA THR A 101 3.37 -4.06 -0.55
C THR A 101 2.07 -4.39 -1.28
N ALA A 102 1.28 -3.39 -1.65
CA ALA A 102 0.12 -3.56 -2.53
C ALA A 102 0.51 -3.82 -3.99
N GLY A 103 1.76 -3.54 -4.37
CA GLY A 103 2.31 -3.77 -5.70
C GLY A 103 2.61 -2.51 -6.51
N ALA A 104 2.67 -1.32 -5.88
CA ALA A 104 3.19 -0.13 -6.54
C ALA A 104 4.67 -0.35 -6.91
N SER A 105 5.03 0.01 -8.13
CA SER A 105 6.39 -0.12 -8.67
C SER A 105 7.18 1.20 -8.60
N GLY A 106 6.54 2.31 -8.26
CA GLY A 106 7.16 3.63 -8.06
C GLY A 106 6.35 4.50 -7.11
N TYR A 107 6.98 5.56 -6.60
CA TYR A 107 6.34 6.48 -5.65
C TYR A 107 6.91 7.90 -5.80
N LEU A 108 6.07 8.84 -6.19
CA LEU A 108 6.42 10.26 -6.31
C LEU A 108 5.44 11.15 -5.55
N LEU A 109 5.92 12.30 -5.14
CA LEU A 109 5.08 13.34 -4.56
C LEU A 109 4.50 14.24 -5.67
N LYS A 110 3.26 14.73 -5.50
CA LYS A 110 2.58 15.64 -6.46
C LYS A 110 3.37 16.94 -6.71
N GLN A 111 4.24 17.33 -5.79
CA GLN A 111 5.16 18.47 -5.96
C GLN A 111 6.38 18.18 -6.85
N THR A 112 6.51 16.95 -7.38
CA THR A 112 7.59 16.59 -8.29
C THR A 112 7.53 17.44 -9.56
N PRO A 113 8.64 18.07 -9.98
CA PRO A 113 8.65 18.87 -11.19
C PRO A 113 8.19 18.10 -12.43
N PRO A 114 7.44 18.72 -13.36
CA PRO A 114 6.89 18.07 -14.55
C PRO A 114 7.90 17.24 -15.36
N ALA A 115 9.10 17.78 -15.58
CA ALA A 115 10.15 17.06 -16.30
C ALA A 115 10.57 15.76 -15.61
N LYS A 116 10.69 15.77 -14.26
CA LYS A 116 11.03 14.59 -13.47
C LYS A 116 9.90 13.58 -13.43
N LEU A 117 8.63 14.01 -13.46
CA LEU A 117 7.51 13.10 -13.56
C LEU A 117 7.52 12.34 -14.89
N LEU A 118 7.79 13.02 -16.00
CA LEU A 118 7.91 12.37 -17.31
C LEU A 118 9.11 11.41 -17.38
N GLU A 119 10.24 11.77 -16.77
CA GLU A 119 11.39 10.85 -16.64
C GLU A 119 11.03 9.60 -15.84
N ALA A 120 10.32 9.76 -14.73
CA ALA A 120 9.87 8.66 -13.89
C ALA A 120 8.88 7.72 -14.63
N ILE A 121 7.98 8.27 -15.44
CA ILE A 121 7.09 7.45 -16.29
C ILE A 121 7.92 6.58 -17.25
N ARG A 122 8.94 7.15 -17.89
CA ARG A 122 9.85 6.40 -18.80
C ARG A 122 10.65 5.34 -18.04
N GLU A 123 11.18 5.68 -16.88
CA GLU A 123 11.91 4.75 -16.01
C GLU A 123 11.02 3.58 -15.60
N LEU A 124 9.82 3.88 -15.13
CA LEU A 124 8.85 2.87 -14.71
C LEU A 124 8.47 1.93 -15.87
N HIS A 125 8.21 2.49 -17.07
CA HIS A 125 7.89 1.70 -18.26
C HIS A 125 9.02 0.73 -18.64
N ARG A 126 10.30 1.09 -18.39
CA ARG A 126 11.47 0.24 -18.60
C ARG A 126 11.67 -0.80 -17.48
N GLY A 127 10.80 -0.85 -16.48
CA GLY A 127 10.90 -1.76 -15.35
C GLY A 127 11.72 -1.23 -14.18
N GLY A 128 12.07 0.06 -14.16
CA GLY A 128 12.67 0.73 -12.99
C GLY A 128 11.68 0.97 -11.88
N ALA A 129 12.15 1.51 -10.77
CA ALA A 129 11.36 1.84 -9.58
C ALA A 129 11.59 3.32 -9.19
N PRO A 130 11.02 4.28 -9.94
CA PRO A 130 11.26 5.69 -9.70
C PRO A 130 10.74 6.12 -8.33
N MET A 131 11.60 6.78 -7.58
CA MET A 131 11.29 7.36 -6.27
C MET A 131 12.06 8.67 -6.12
N SER A 132 11.45 9.67 -5.48
CA SER A 132 12.23 10.82 -5.03
C SER A 132 13.26 10.37 -3.99
N THR A 133 14.38 11.10 -3.88
CA THR A 133 15.43 10.79 -2.88
C THR A 133 14.85 10.72 -1.46
N GLN A 134 13.89 11.57 -1.16
CA GLN A 134 13.21 11.61 0.13
C GLN A 134 12.40 10.33 0.38
N ILE A 135 11.64 9.86 -0.62
CA ILE A 135 10.88 8.62 -0.54
C ILE A 135 11.80 7.41 -0.46
N ALA A 136 12.85 7.34 -1.28
CA ALA A 136 13.83 6.26 -1.23
C ALA A 136 14.48 6.14 0.16
N ARG A 137 14.81 7.28 0.80
CA ARG A 137 15.33 7.30 2.16
C ARG A 137 14.32 6.73 3.17
N ARG A 138 13.04 7.12 3.08
CA ARG A 138 12.00 6.58 3.96
C ARG A 138 11.77 5.09 3.76
N VAL A 139 11.86 4.60 2.53
CA VAL A 139 11.82 3.15 2.26
C VAL A 139 12.96 2.44 2.99
N VAL A 140 14.19 2.95 2.90
CA VAL A 140 15.34 2.38 3.62
C VAL A 140 15.12 2.44 5.14
N GLU A 141 14.60 3.55 5.67
CA GLU A 141 14.28 3.68 7.10
C GLU A 141 13.25 2.65 7.57
N VAL A 142 12.22 2.36 6.75
CA VAL A 142 11.23 1.30 7.05
C VAL A 142 11.90 -0.07 7.18
N PHE A 143 12.84 -0.41 6.30
CA PHE A 143 13.57 -1.67 6.37
C PHE A 143 14.63 -1.71 7.48
N GLN A 144 15.16 -0.56 7.87
CA GLN A 144 16.13 -0.43 8.96
C GLN A 144 15.47 -0.35 10.34
N GLN A 145 14.21 0.05 10.42
CA GLN A 145 13.49 -0.06 11.67
C GLN A 145 13.34 -1.54 12.01
N PRO A 146 13.81 -1.98 13.20
CA PRO A 146 13.51 -3.32 13.65
C PRO A 146 11.99 -3.46 13.63
N ASN A 147 11.52 -4.42 12.85
CA ASN A 147 10.10 -4.73 12.59
C ASN A 147 9.25 -4.40 13.84
N PRO A 148 8.29 -3.45 13.78
CA PRO A 148 7.47 -3.13 14.95
C PRO A 148 6.81 -4.38 15.55
N SER A 149 6.47 -5.35 14.68
CA SER A 149 6.03 -6.69 15.07
C SER A 149 7.10 -7.46 15.84
N GLY A 150 8.37 -7.35 15.47
CA GLY A 150 9.49 -7.97 16.18
C GLY A 150 9.73 -7.35 17.56
N LYS A 151 9.67 -6.03 17.70
CA LYS A 151 9.76 -5.34 19.00
C LYS A 151 8.54 -5.62 19.88
N ALA A 152 7.34 -5.57 19.31
CA ALA A 152 6.12 -5.91 20.02
C ALA A 152 6.16 -7.35 20.53
N MET A 153 6.60 -8.29 19.69
CA MET A 153 6.79 -9.70 20.09
C MET A 153 7.93 -9.92 21.08
N ALA A 154 9.03 -9.15 21.00
CA ALA A 154 10.17 -9.31 21.92
C ALA A 154 9.81 -9.01 23.38
N GLY A 155 8.88 -8.07 23.63
CA GLY A 155 8.39 -7.74 24.97
C GLY A 155 7.40 -8.74 25.56
N LEU A 156 6.88 -9.69 24.77
CA LEU A 156 5.92 -10.68 25.23
C LEU A 156 6.61 -11.95 25.72
N SER A 157 6.08 -12.52 26.80
CA SER A 157 6.48 -13.85 27.29
C SER A 157 6.11 -14.95 26.28
N PRO A 158 6.70 -16.14 26.34
CA PRO A 158 6.35 -17.27 25.46
C PRO A 158 4.84 -17.55 25.49
N ARG A 159 4.21 -17.49 26.66
CA ARG A 159 2.79 -17.75 26.84
C ARG A 159 1.89 -16.67 26.24
N GLU A 160 2.29 -15.40 26.37
CA GLU A 160 1.58 -14.29 25.72
C GLU A 160 1.66 -14.37 24.20
N LYS A 161 2.80 -14.83 23.66
CA LYS A 161 2.98 -15.08 22.21
C LYS A 161 2.06 -16.18 21.70
N GLU A 162 1.93 -17.28 22.43
CA GLU A 162 1.01 -18.37 22.07
C GLU A 162 -0.44 -17.89 22.04
N ILE A 163 -0.85 -17.14 23.06
CA ILE A 163 -2.22 -16.63 23.19
C ILE A 163 -2.54 -15.62 22.09
N ILE A 164 -1.65 -14.67 21.81
CA ILE A 164 -1.88 -13.68 20.75
C ILE A 164 -1.91 -14.35 19.33
N ALA A 165 -1.14 -15.43 19.14
CA ALA A 165 -1.17 -16.20 17.90
C ALA A 165 -2.50 -16.92 17.68
N LEU A 166 -3.11 -17.45 18.76
CA LEU A 166 -4.42 -18.09 18.69
C LEU A 166 -5.54 -17.06 18.50
N LEU A 167 -5.45 -15.90 19.13
CA LEU A 167 -6.36 -14.77 18.88
C LEU A 167 -6.31 -14.31 17.43
N ALA A 168 -5.12 -14.24 16.83
CA ALA A 168 -4.95 -13.87 15.42
C ALA A 168 -5.56 -14.88 14.44
N LYS A 169 -5.77 -16.13 14.87
CA LYS A 169 -6.47 -17.18 14.14
C LYS A 169 -8.00 -17.16 14.36
N GLY A 170 -8.51 -16.22 15.18
CA GLY A 170 -9.93 -16.08 15.47
C GLY A 170 -10.46 -16.96 16.63
N TYR A 171 -9.59 -17.63 17.40
CA TYR A 171 -10.04 -18.45 18.54
C TYR A 171 -10.58 -17.59 19.69
N HIS A 172 -11.70 -18.02 20.28
CA HIS A 172 -12.26 -17.41 21.49
C HIS A 172 -11.54 -17.87 22.76
N TYR A 173 -11.65 -17.11 23.84
CA TYR A 173 -10.92 -17.36 25.10
C TYR A 173 -11.15 -18.76 25.66
N LYS A 174 -12.36 -19.33 25.51
CA LYS A 174 -12.66 -20.70 25.93
C LYS A 174 -11.90 -21.74 25.12
N GLU A 175 -11.78 -21.53 23.84
CA GLU A 175 -11.05 -22.42 22.93
C GLU A 175 -9.55 -22.33 23.16
N ILE A 176 -9.04 -21.13 23.39
CA ILE A 176 -7.63 -20.89 23.76
C ILE A 176 -7.31 -21.60 25.08
N ALA A 177 -8.17 -21.47 26.08
CA ALA A 177 -8.02 -22.13 27.38
C ALA A 177 -7.94 -23.67 27.23
N SER A 178 -8.84 -24.23 26.40
CA SER A 178 -8.86 -25.67 26.10
C SER A 178 -7.60 -26.13 25.37
N GLN A 179 -7.16 -25.40 24.33
CA GLN A 179 -5.95 -25.75 23.56
C GLN A 179 -4.66 -25.68 24.38
N LEU A 180 -4.60 -24.73 25.31
CA LEU A 180 -3.41 -24.48 26.10
C LEU A 180 -3.42 -25.20 27.46
N GLY A 181 -4.50 -25.92 27.81
CA GLY A 181 -4.64 -26.66 29.06
C GLY A 181 -4.66 -25.77 30.30
N ILE A 182 -5.24 -24.56 30.21
CA ILE A 182 -5.31 -23.58 31.32
C ILE A 182 -6.75 -23.08 31.51
N SER A 183 -6.99 -22.38 32.62
CA SER A 183 -8.31 -21.79 32.86
C SER A 183 -8.57 -20.58 31.96
N VAL A 184 -9.86 -20.30 31.69
CA VAL A 184 -10.26 -19.08 30.96
C VAL A 184 -9.80 -17.83 31.68
N GLU A 185 -9.77 -17.85 33.01
CA GLU A 185 -9.31 -16.73 33.85
C GLU A 185 -7.80 -16.49 33.66
N THR A 186 -7.02 -17.56 33.54
CA THR A 186 -5.59 -17.47 33.22
C THR A 186 -5.35 -16.87 31.84
N VAL A 187 -6.19 -17.24 30.84
CA VAL A 187 -6.13 -16.61 29.50
C VAL A 187 -6.40 -15.11 29.58
N ARG A 188 -7.45 -14.70 30.34
CA ARG A 188 -7.77 -13.28 30.55
C ARG A 188 -6.62 -12.50 31.18
N THR A 189 -5.96 -13.06 32.18
CA THR A 189 -4.80 -12.44 32.85
C THR A 189 -3.65 -12.23 31.86
N HIS A 190 -3.31 -13.25 31.05
CA HIS A 190 -2.27 -13.11 30.04
C HIS A 190 -2.64 -12.09 28.96
N ILE A 191 -3.90 -12.03 28.53
CA ILE A 191 -4.39 -11.04 27.56
C ILE A 191 -4.30 -9.63 28.15
N HIS A 192 -4.70 -9.43 29.39
CA HIS A 192 -4.57 -8.13 30.07
C HIS A 192 -3.12 -7.66 30.10
N ASN A 193 -2.20 -8.50 30.55
CA ASN A 193 -0.77 -8.21 30.58
C ASN A 193 -0.21 -7.94 29.16
N THR A 194 -0.70 -8.68 28.16
CA THR A 194 -0.34 -8.44 26.75
C THR A 194 -0.79 -7.06 26.29
N TYR A 195 -2.03 -6.64 26.63
CA TYR A 195 -2.54 -5.32 26.27
C TYR A 195 -1.75 -4.19 26.90
N GLU A 196 -1.38 -4.32 28.18
CA GLU A 196 -0.53 -3.35 28.88
C GLU A 196 0.85 -3.24 28.22
N LYS A 197 1.52 -4.38 27.95
CA LYS A 197 2.84 -4.40 27.31
C LYS A 197 2.80 -3.84 25.89
N LEU A 198 1.74 -4.12 25.16
CA LEU A 198 1.54 -3.61 23.82
C LEU A 198 0.93 -2.19 23.77
N GLN A 199 0.50 -1.63 24.91
CA GLN A 199 -0.19 -0.33 24.98
C GLN A 199 -1.40 -0.27 24.04
N VAL A 200 -2.27 -1.28 24.10
CA VAL A 200 -3.49 -1.40 23.28
C VAL A 200 -4.69 -1.68 24.20
N ARG A 201 -5.90 -1.48 23.65
CA ARG A 201 -7.14 -1.62 24.43
C ARG A 201 -8.03 -2.77 23.98
N SER A 202 -7.66 -3.46 22.89
CA SER A 202 -8.48 -4.55 22.34
C SER A 202 -7.63 -5.66 21.70
N GLY A 203 -8.23 -6.85 21.57
CA GLY A 203 -7.60 -8.00 20.90
C GLY A 203 -7.27 -7.71 19.44
N THR A 204 -8.17 -7.01 18.76
CA THR A 204 -7.96 -6.59 17.36
C THR A 204 -6.75 -5.67 17.25
N GLU A 205 -6.63 -4.66 18.13
CA GLU A 205 -5.46 -3.78 18.15
C GLU A 205 -4.16 -4.54 18.48
N ALA A 206 -4.22 -5.48 19.45
CA ALA A 206 -3.06 -6.30 19.82
C ALA A 206 -2.58 -7.14 18.64
N VAL A 207 -3.50 -7.80 17.92
CA VAL A 207 -3.19 -8.60 16.74
C VAL A 207 -2.67 -7.71 15.60
N MET A 208 -3.26 -6.55 15.37
CA MET A 208 -2.77 -5.59 14.36
C MET A 208 -1.35 -5.12 14.68
N LYS A 209 -1.06 -4.79 15.96
CA LYS A 209 0.26 -4.32 16.39
C LYS A 209 1.34 -5.40 16.26
N VAL A 210 0.99 -6.66 16.48
CA VAL A 210 1.91 -7.80 16.42
C VAL A 210 2.07 -8.39 15.02
N TYR A 211 1.00 -8.46 14.24
CA TYR A 211 1.00 -9.16 12.94
C TYR A 211 0.69 -8.27 11.74
N GLY A 212 0.33 -7.00 11.93
CA GLY A 212 -0.05 -6.10 10.85
C GLY A 212 -1.31 -6.55 10.08
N ARG A 213 -2.13 -7.43 10.65
CA ARG A 213 -3.32 -8.00 10.01
C ARG A 213 -4.59 -7.60 10.75
N LYS A 214 -5.64 -7.23 9.99
CA LYS A 214 -7.01 -7.23 10.52
C LYS A 214 -7.43 -8.68 10.78
N VAL A 215 -7.97 -8.96 11.95
CA VAL A 215 -8.69 -10.21 12.21
C VAL A 215 -9.95 -10.17 11.35
N SER A 216 -10.11 -11.13 10.43
CA SER A 216 -11.40 -11.33 9.76
C SER A 216 -12.37 -11.83 10.83
N ALA A 217 -13.45 -11.07 11.05
CA ALA A 217 -14.55 -11.46 11.89
C ALA A 217 -15.34 -12.59 11.22
#